data_031274b70289b4f6fed2cdac29db99da
#
_entry.id   031274b70289b4f6fed2cdac29db99da
#
_cell.length_a   1.000
_cell.length_b   1.000
_cell.length_c   1.000
_cell.angle_alpha   90.00
_cell.angle_beta   90.00
_cell.angle_gamma   90.00
#
_symmetry.space_group_name_H-M   'P 1'
#
loop_
_entity.id
_entity.type
_entity.pdbx_description
1 polymer ?
#
loop_
_entity_poly.entity_id
_entity_poly.type
_entity_poly.pdbx_seq_one_letter_code
_entity_poly.pdbx_strand_id
1 'polypeptide(L)'
;MSNRHPARVVRAAAMPAGMPEVPVAIVGAGACGLTAALALRDVGIECVLLERDAQPQGSTALSSGFIPAAGTAVQRAAGVTDDSPERFAQDIQTKAHGRAAPHLVAAYAQAIGEAMDALQQRHGVEFELLDGFLYPGHTARRMHTLPQRTGAALVAALEAAAQRAGALIVTQALVRELWCDAQHRVLGVGYQRPDGSVEHLACQVLLLACNGFGGNPAMVAELLPAMRDAVFGGHAGNDGSAIAWGRALGAGVADLGGCQGHGSWAVPQGVLITWALMMEGGIQVNVRGERFHDETAGYSEASLQVLAQPGGVAWNVFDDRLLALGRGFPDFVSAEAAGAVRHAADAAALAALIGCDAAVLARTLAGTRLQPPYHAIKVTGALFHTQGGLDIDAGCRVRRADGTPLPNLLAAGGAARGVSGDAIWGYLSGNGLLSAVAGGAIAARTAAQLLETP
;
A
#
# COMPACT_ATOMS: atom_id res chain seq x y z
N MET A 1 11.65 14.13 21.67
CA MET A 1 10.19 14.35 21.63
C MET A 1 9.91 15.15 20.38
N SER A 2 9.36 14.51 19.34
CA SER A 2 9.05 15.17 18.07
C SER A 2 7.93 16.19 18.30
N ASN A 3 8.22 17.48 18.06
CA ASN A 3 7.25 18.58 18.05
C ASN A 3 6.34 18.41 16.81
N ARG A 4 5.45 17.40 16.83
CA ARG A 4 4.49 17.15 15.75
C ARG A 4 3.35 18.15 15.91
N HIS A 5 3.47 19.32 15.26
CA HIS A 5 2.30 20.15 15.06
C HIS A 5 1.25 19.33 14.29
N PRO A 6 0.02 19.20 14.81
CA PRO A 6 -1.01 18.42 14.14
C PRO A 6 -1.37 19.04 12.79
N ALA A 7 -1.82 18.20 11.85
CA ALA A 7 -2.44 18.66 10.61
C ALA A 7 -3.62 19.55 10.91
N ARG A 8 -3.70 20.75 10.30
CA ARG A 8 -4.76 21.72 10.56
C ARG A 8 -5.37 22.27 9.28
N VAL A 9 -6.63 22.72 9.36
CA VAL A 9 -7.31 23.49 8.33
C VAL A 9 -7.28 24.95 8.71
N VAL A 10 -6.84 25.80 7.80
CA VAL A 10 -6.82 27.26 7.94
C VAL A 10 -7.95 27.83 7.07
N ARG A 11 -8.89 28.53 7.67
CA ARG A 11 -10.00 29.16 6.96
C ARG A 11 -9.64 30.62 6.66
N ALA A 12 -9.66 30.99 5.37
CA ALA A 12 -9.31 32.32 4.90
C ALA A 12 -10.09 32.66 3.62
N ALA A 13 -10.23 33.93 3.29
CA ALA A 13 -10.83 34.36 2.03
C ALA A 13 -9.88 34.19 0.83
N ALA A 14 -8.57 34.20 1.09
CA ALA A 14 -7.51 34.02 0.08
C ALA A 14 -6.23 33.52 0.76
N MET A 15 -5.30 33.00 -0.04
CA MET A 15 -3.93 32.74 0.37
C MET A 15 -3.20 34.07 0.67
N PRO A 16 -2.12 34.06 1.49
CA PRO A 16 -1.28 35.24 1.66
C PRO A 16 -0.79 35.78 0.32
N ALA A 17 -0.70 37.11 0.20
CA ALA A 17 -0.30 37.74 -1.06
C ALA A 17 1.12 37.38 -1.46
N GLY A 18 1.38 37.25 -2.77
CA GLY A 18 2.71 36.95 -3.32
C GLY A 18 3.14 35.49 -3.24
N MET A 19 2.24 34.59 -2.85
CA MET A 19 2.55 33.15 -2.86
C MET A 19 2.58 32.59 -4.29
N PRO A 20 3.50 31.63 -4.57
CA PRO A 20 3.46 30.89 -5.83
C PRO A 20 2.13 30.15 -5.96
N GLU A 21 1.62 30.08 -7.20
CA GLU A 21 0.39 29.36 -7.52
C GLU A 21 0.65 28.33 -8.61
N VAL A 22 -0.02 27.18 -8.51
CA VAL A 22 0.05 26.10 -9.50
C VAL A 22 -1.35 25.57 -9.81
N PRO A 23 -1.59 25.06 -11.02
CA PRO A 23 -2.86 24.43 -11.33
C PRO A 23 -3.18 23.27 -10.38
N VAL A 24 -2.23 22.36 -10.14
CA VAL A 24 -2.42 21.20 -9.28
C VAL A 24 -1.28 21.07 -8.27
N ALA A 25 -1.62 21.03 -6.99
CA ALA A 25 -0.69 20.62 -5.93
C ALA A 25 -0.99 19.16 -5.55
N ILE A 26 0.06 18.37 -5.33
CA ILE A 26 -0.01 16.95 -4.95
C ILE A 26 0.74 16.77 -3.63
N VAL A 27 0.10 16.25 -2.61
CA VAL A 27 0.74 15.97 -1.32
C VAL A 27 1.18 14.51 -1.27
N GLY A 28 2.49 14.28 -1.36
CA GLY A 28 3.15 12.97 -1.37
C GLY A 28 3.64 12.56 -2.76
N ALA A 29 4.90 12.09 -2.82
CA ALA A 29 5.58 11.62 -4.03
C ALA A 29 5.82 10.09 -4.01
N GLY A 30 4.86 9.32 -3.48
CA GLY A 30 4.79 7.86 -3.67
C GLY A 30 4.21 7.50 -5.04
N ALA A 31 3.94 6.20 -5.28
CA ALA A 31 3.40 5.73 -6.57
C ALA A 31 2.14 6.49 -7.01
N CYS A 32 1.26 6.86 -6.08
CA CYS A 32 0.03 7.61 -6.39
C CYS A 32 0.34 9.02 -6.93
N GLY A 33 1.12 9.80 -6.19
CA GLY A 33 1.45 11.18 -6.58
C GLY A 33 2.29 11.23 -7.85
N LEU A 34 3.28 10.36 -7.99
CA LEU A 34 4.13 10.29 -9.19
C LEU A 34 3.33 9.88 -10.43
N THR A 35 2.43 8.90 -10.32
CA THR A 35 1.54 8.51 -11.43
C THR A 35 0.61 9.66 -11.82
N ALA A 36 0.03 10.35 -10.82
CA ALA A 36 -0.82 11.51 -11.10
C ALA A 36 -0.04 12.63 -11.80
N ALA A 37 1.17 12.92 -11.35
CA ALA A 37 2.02 13.94 -11.98
C ALA A 37 2.36 13.59 -13.43
N LEU A 38 2.73 12.34 -13.72
CA LEU A 38 2.99 11.88 -15.08
C LEU A 38 1.75 12.04 -15.98
N ALA A 39 0.58 11.61 -15.50
CA ALA A 39 -0.67 11.74 -16.25
C ALA A 39 -1.07 13.21 -16.49
N LEU A 40 -0.82 14.13 -15.55
CA LEU A 40 -1.04 15.58 -15.75
C LEU A 40 -0.06 16.14 -16.78
N ARG A 41 1.22 15.77 -16.72
CA ARG A 41 2.21 16.21 -17.69
C ARG A 41 1.92 15.71 -19.10
N ASP A 42 1.34 14.51 -19.25
CA ASP A 42 0.91 13.98 -20.55
C ASP A 42 -0.13 14.85 -21.26
N VAL A 43 -0.92 15.62 -20.50
CA VAL A 43 -1.93 16.57 -21.02
C VAL A 43 -1.50 18.04 -20.86
N GLY A 44 -0.22 18.29 -20.57
CA GLY A 44 0.36 19.63 -20.53
C GLY A 44 0.01 20.44 -19.27
N ILE A 45 -0.55 19.84 -18.23
CA ILE A 45 -0.89 20.52 -16.98
C ILE A 45 0.32 20.54 -16.04
N GLU A 46 0.65 21.71 -15.52
CA GLU A 46 1.70 21.87 -14.52
C GLU A 46 1.23 21.40 -13.15
N CYS A 47 2.14 20.74 -12.42
CA CYS A 47 1.88 20.28 -11.06
C CYS A 47 3.14 20.34 -10.20
N VAL A 48 2.93 20.49 -8.89
CA VAL A 48 3.98 20.42 -7.87
C VAL A 48 3.64 19.31 -6.89
N LEU A 49 4.61 18.40 -6.69
CA LEU A 49 4.54 17.38 -5.66
C LEU A 49 5.28 17.88 -4.42
N LEU A 50 4.64 17.79 -3.27
CA LEU A 50 5.22 18.13 -1.96
C LEU A 50 5.53 16.84 -1.21
N GLU A 51 6.81 16.50 -1.11
CA GLU A 51 7.28 15.28 -0.43
C GLU A 51 7.91 15.65 0.91
N ARG A 52 7.48 14.96 1.97
CA ARG A 52 7.97 15.20 3.33
C ARG A 52 9.41 14.79 3.57
N ASP A 53 9.86 13.72 2.90
CA ASP A 53 11.19 13.17 3.07
C ASP A 53 12.22 13.85 2.17
N ALA A 54 13.50 13.55 2.39
CA ALA A 54 14.59 14.11 1.58
C ALA A 54 14.60 13.59 0.13
N GLN A 55 13.91 12.48 -0.11
CA GLN A 55 13.68 11.88 -1.43
C GLN A 55 12.37 11.09 -1.40
N PRO A 56 11.71 10.89 -2.55
CA PRO A 56 10.51 10.06 -2.64
C PRO A 56 10.76 8.64 -2.12
N GLN A 57 9.93 8.19 -1.18
CA GLN A 57 10.03 6.85 -0.57
C GLN A 57 8.62 6.32 -0.25
N GLY A 58 8.13 6.68 0.91
CA GLY A 58 6.83 6.29 1.43
C GLY A 58 6.65 4.77 1.52
N SER A 59 5.41 4.32 1.67
CA SER A 59 5.09 2.89 1.71
C SER A 59 5.35 2.17 0.37
N THR A 60 5.41 2.90 -0.75
CA THR A 60 5.75 2.31 -2.04
C THR A 60 7.15 1.72 -2.03
N ALA A 61 8.15 2.45 -1.53
CA ALA A 61 9.53 1.98 -1.47
C ALA A 61 9.71 0.76 -0.55
N LEU A 62 8.88 0.66 0.50
CA LEU A 62 8.90 -0.45 1.46
C LEU A 62 8.12 -1.69 0.97
N SER A 63 7.44 -1.61 -0.18
CA SER A 63 6.72 -2.72 -0.78
C SER A 63 7.62 -3.58 -1.67
N SER A 64 7.14 -4.76 -2.06
CA SER A 64 7.80 -5.57 -3.08
C SER A 64 7.60 -5.02 -4.52
N GLY A 65 6.86 -3.93 -4.69
CA GLY A 65 6.67 -3.28 -5.99
C GLY A 65 5.77 -4.05 -6.96
N PHE A 66 4.88 -4.90 -6.48
CA PHE A 66 3.96 -5.69 -7.32
C PHE A 66 2.64 -4.97 -7.54
N ILE A 67 2.31 -4.69 -8.79
CA ILE A 67 1.10 -3.97 -9.22
C ILE A 67 0.19 -4.93 -9.97
N PRO A 68 -0.99 -5.28 -9.46
CA PRO A 68 -1.94 -6.10 -10.20
C PRO A 68 -2.65 -5.26 -11.26
N ALA A 69 -2.57 -5.67 -12.51
CA ALA A 69 -3.22 -4.99 -13.63
C ALA A 69 -3.73 -6.00 -14.65
N ALA A 70 -4.97 -5.80 -15.12
CA ALA A 70 -5.57 -6.60 -16.17
C ALA A 70 -5.57 -5.87 -17.51
N GLY A 71 -5.47 -6.62 -18.61
CA GLY A 71 -5.58 -6.09 -19.95
C GLY A 71 -4.38 -5.28 -20.45
N THR A 72 -3.20 -5.48 -19.86
CA THR A 72 -1.97 -4.75 -20.23
C THR A 72 -1.30 -5.33 -21.49
N ALA A 73 -0.47 -4.52 -22.14
CA ALA A 73 0.42 -4.96 -23.22
C ALA A 73 1.39 -6.04 -22.74
N VAL A 74 1.90 -5.93 -21.49
CA VAL A 74 2.81 -6.91 -20.87
C VAL A 74 2.13 -8.26 -20.70
N GLN A 75 0.86 -8.30 -20.24
CA GLN A 75 0.10 -9.55 -20.16
C GLN A 75 -0.07 -10.19 -21.53
N ARG A 76 -0.48 -9.41 -22.54
CA ARG A 76 -0.64 -9.91 -23.92
C ARG A 76 0.66 -10.49 -24.47
N ALA A 77 1.80 -9.80 -24.27
CA ALA A 77 3.10 -10.28 -24.67
C ALA A 77 3.53 -11.58 -23.98
N ALA A 78 3.10 -11.77 -22.72
CA ALA A 78 3.32 -12.99 -21.93
C ALA A 78 2.28 -14.10 -22.21
N GLY A 79 1.41 -13.94 -23.20
CA GLY A 79 0.39 -14.92 -23.58
C GLY A 79 -0.83 -15.00 -22.66
N VAL A 80 -1.03 -14.02 -21.76
CA VAL A 80 -2.24 -13.92 -20.94
C VAL A 80 -3.28 -13.10 -21.69
N THR A 81 -4.25 -13.78 -22.29
CA THR A 81 -5.27 -13.17 -23.16
C THR A 81 -6.69 -13.28 -22.59
N ASP A 82 -6.88 -14.00 -21.50
CA ASP A 82 -8.17 -14.30 -20.88
C ASP A 82 -8.44 -13.46 -19.61
N ASP A 83 -7.54 -12.53 -19.26
CA ASP A 83 -7.76 -11.60 -18.15
C ASP A 83 -8.41 -10.29 -18.64
N SER A 84 -9.30 -9.74 -17.83
CA SER A 84 -10.02 -8.50 -18.13
C SER A 84 -10.27 -7.66 -16.88
N PRO A 85 -10.59 -6.36 -17.04
CA PRO A 85 -11.03 -5.51 -15.93
C PRO A 85 -12.19 -6.10 -15.14
N GLU A 86 -13.16 -6.72 -15.80
CA GLU A 86 -14.34 -7.33 -15.18
C GLU A 86 -13.96 -8.57 -14.35
N ARG A 87 -13.07 -9.43 -14.87
CA ARG A 87 -12.54 -10.58 -14.15
C ARG A 87 -11.73 -10.13 -12.94
N PHE A 88 -10.93 -9.08 -13.08
CA PHE A 88 -10.19 -8.52 -11.96
C PHE A 88 -11.11 -7.89 -10.91
N ALA A 89 -12.13 -7.13 -11.32
CA ALA A 89 -13.15 -6.59 -10.42
C ALA A 89 -13.88 -7.72 -9.66
N GLN A 90 -14.15 -8.84 -10.33
CA GLN A 90 -14.76 -10.00 -9.68
C GLN A 90 -13.84 -10.63 -8.63
N ASP A 91 -12.54 -10.77 -8.91
CA ASP A 91 -11.57 -11.28 -7.92
C ASP A 91 -11.52 -10.37 -6.68
N ILE A 92 -11.47 -9.04 -6.88
CA ILE A 92 -11.51 -8.06 -5.79
C ILE A 92 -12.78 -8.23 -4.96
N GLN A 93 -13.95 -8.28 -5.59
CA GLN A 93 -15.22 -8.42 -4.88
C GLN A 93 -15.36 -9.78 -4.19
N THR A 94 -14.88 -10.86 -4.82
CA THR A 94 -14.86 -12.19 -4.20
C THR A 94 -13.99 -12.18 -2.93
N LYS A 95 -12.79 -11.62 -2.99
CA LYS A 95 -11.91 -11.50 -1.83
C LYS A 95 -12.50 -10.60 -0.75
N ALA A 96 -13.16 -9.52 -1.13
CA ALA A 96 -13.83 -8.61 -0.21
C ALA A 96 -15.24 -9.07 0.21
N HIS A 97 -15.67 -10.29 -0.15
CA HIS A 97 -17.02 -10.82 0.12
C HIS A 97 -18.15 -9.86 -0.27
N GLY A 98 -17.96 -9.12 -1.38
CA GLY A 98 -18.95 -8.14 -1.86
C GLY A 98 -18.94 -6.81 -1.09
N ARG A 99 -18.03 -6.59 -0.13
CA ARG A 99 -18.03 -5.41 0.76
C ARG A 99 -17.15 -4.26 0.25
N ALA A 100 -16.34 -4.47 -0.79
CA ALA A 100 -15.61 -3.38 -1.44
C ALA A 100 -16.56 -2.44 -2.18
N ALA A 101 -16.26 -1.13 -2.20
CA ALA A 101 -17.08 -0.11 -2.87
C ALA A 101 -17.19 -0.40 -4.38
N PRO A 102 -18.36 -0.78 -4.93
CA PRO A 102 -18.48 -1.26 -6.30
C PRO A 102 -18.02 -0.22 -7.34
N HIS A 103 -18.29 1.06 -7.10
CA HIS A 103 -17.91 2.15 -8.01
C HIS A 103 -16.38 2.33 -8.09
N LEU A 104 -15.65 2.09 -6.98
CA LEU A 104 -14.18 2.17 -6.97
C LEU A 104 -13.56 0.92 -7.57
N VAL A 105 -14.10 -0.26 -7.25
CA VAL A 105 -13.63 -1.53 -7.85
C VAL A 105 -13.72 -1.48 -9.37
N ALA A 106 -14.87 -1.05 -9.91
CA ALA A 106 -15.04 -0.89 -11.35
C ALA A 106 -14.07 0.15 -11.94
N ALA A 107 -13.98 1.35 -11.32
CA ALA A 107 -13.13 2.42 -11.82
C ALA A 107 -11.64 2.02 -11.82
N TYR A 108 -11.15 1.40 -10.75
CA TYR A 108 -9.74 1.05 -10.63
C TYR A 108 -9.36 -0.15 -11.51
N ALA A 109 -10.21 -1.18 -11.57
CA ALA A 109 -9.97 -2.32 -12.46
C ALA A 109 -9.95 -1.91 -13.94
N GLN A 110 -10.82 -0.95 -14.33
CA GLN A 110 -10.86 -0.42 -15.69
C GLN A 110 -9.64 0.47 -16.00
N ALA A 111 -9.20 1.30 -15.05
CA ALA A 111 -8.15 2.29 -15.31
C ALA A 111 -6.74 1.74 -15.24
N ILE A 112 -6.50 0.67 -14.48
CA ILE A 112 -5.15 0.22 -14.17
C ILE A 112 -4.37 -0.25 -15.40
N GLY A 113 -5.02 -0.94 -16.35
CA GLY A 113 -4.37 -1.46 -17.54
C GLY A 113 -3.80 -0.33 -18.40
N GLU A 114 -4.61 0.71 -18.68
CA GLU A 114 -4.19 1.89 -19.43
C GLU A 114 -3.10 2.68 -18.68
N ALA A 115 -3.22 2.82 -17.36
CA ALA A 115 -2.22 3.52 -16.56
C ALA A 115 -0.86 2.80 -16.63
N MET A 116 -0.84 1.47 -16.52
CA MET A 116 0.39 0.68 -16.64
C MET A 116 1.00 0.76 -18.03
N ASP A 117 0.18 0.65 -19.08
CA ASP A 117 0.63 0.79 -20.47
C ASP A 117 1.20 2.19 -20.75
N ALA A 118 0.60 3.26 -20.19
CA ALA A 118 1.13 4.62 -20.28
C ALA A 118 2.48 4.76 -19.57
N LEU A 119 2.62 4.27 -18.34
CA LEU A 119 3.88 4.27 -17.60
C LEU A 119 4.99 3.58 -18.39
N GLN A 120 4.69 2.46 -19.04
CA GLN A 120 5.68 1.73 -19.82
C GLN A 120 5.99 2.42 -21.16
N GLN A 121 4.97 2.73 -21.95
CA GLN A 121 5.14 3.15 -23.35
C GLN A 121 5.57 4.62 -23.47
N ARG A 122 5.04 5.50 -22.61
CA ARG A 122 5.33 6.94 -22.66
C ARG A 122 6.48 7.35 -21.76
N HIS A 123 6.61 6.66 -20.61
CA HIS A 123 7.53 7.07 -19.56
C HIS A 123 8.72 6.12 -19.35
N GLY A 124 8.77 4.98 -20.08
CA GLY A 124 9.88 4.05 -20.06
C GLY A 124 10.06 3.29 -18.74
N VAL A 125 8.96 3.06 -17.99
CA VAL A 125 8.99 2.21 -16.81
C VAL A 125 8.85 0.76 -17.26
N GLU A 126 9.94 0.00 -17.22
CA GLU A 126 9.99 -1.36 -17.77
C GLU A 126 9.39 -2.38 -16.82
N PHE A 127 8.14 -2.78 -17.09
CA PHE A 127 7.45 -3.82 -16.33
C PHE A 127 7.62 -5.20 -16.96
N GLU A 128 7.74 -6.20 -16.10
CA GLU A 128 7.61 -7.63 -16.44
C GLU A 128 6.42 -8.24 -15.68
N LEU A 129 5.85 -9.32 -16.24
CA LEU A 129 4.81 -10.08 -15.56
C LEU A 129 5.45 -11.12 -14.65
N LEU A 130 5.06 -11.13 -13.36
CA LEU A 130 5.52 -12.16 -12.43
C LEU A 130 4.98 -13.52 -12.85
N ASP A 131 5.86 -14.50 -12.97
CA ASP A 131 5.55 -15.88 -13.31
C ASP A 131 5.80 -16.83 -12.13
N GLY A 132 5.29 -18.05 -12.22
CA GLY A 132 5.58 -19.15 -11.32
C GLY A 132 4.52 -19.43 -10.25
N PHE A 133 3.76 -18.46 -9.79
CA PHE A 133 2.66 -18.67 -8.82
C PHE A 133 1.60 -17.58 -8.87
N LEU A 134 0.41 -17.88 -8.30
CA LEU A 134 -0.66 -16.90 -8.10
C LEU A 134 -0.75 -16.53 -6.63
N TYR A 135 -0.88 -15.24 -6.35
CA TYR A 135 -1.23 -14.77 -5.02
C TYR A 135 -2.67 -15.17 -4.64
N PRO A 136 -2.95 -15.36 -3.33
CA PRO A 136 -4.29 -15.72 -2.87
C PRO A 136 -5.37 -14.80 -3.41
N GLY A 137 -6.43 -15.38 -3.97
CA GLY A 137 -7.58 -14.66 -4.51
C GLY A 137 -7.46 -14.18 -5.96
N HIS A 138 -6.28 -14.22 -6.58
CA HIS A 138 -6.15 -13.94 -8.01
C HIS A 138 -6.46 -15.17 -8.87
N THR A 139 -7.26 -15.01 -9.92
CA THR A 139 -7.59 -16.08 -10.88
C THR A 139 -6.78 -15.99 -12.17
N ALA A 140 -6.00 -14.92 -12.38
CA ALA A 140 -5.12 -14.73 -13.53
C ALA A 140 -3.75 -14.18 -13.12
N ARG A 141 -2.73 -14.41 -13.95
CA ARG A 141 -1.41 -13.79 -13.80
C ARG A 141 -1.50 -12.32 -14.17
N ARG A 142 -1.47 -11.44 -13.17
CA ARG A 142 -1.60 -9.99 -13.37
C ARG A 142 -0.66 -9.14 -12.53
N MET A 143 0.28 -9.77 -11.80
CA MET A 143 1.26 -9.01 -11.02
C MET A 143 2.39 -8.52 -11.93
N HIS A 144 2.44 -7.20 -12.10
CA HIS A 144 3.52 -6.51 -12.79
C HIS A 144 4.56 -6.03 -11.79
N THR A 145 5.82 -6.09 -12.16
CA THR A 145 6.94 -5.67 -11.34
C THR A 145 8.08 -5.17 -12.23
N LEU A 146 9.05 -4.48 -11.64
CA LEU A 146 10.32 -4.24 -12.31
C LEU A 146 11.25 -5.46 -12.13
N PRO A 147 12.27 -5.63 -12.96
CA PRO A 147 13.23 -6.75 -12.83
C PRO A 147 13.87 -6.87 -11.44
N GLN A 148 14.04 -5.75 -10.73
CA GLN A 148 14.59 -5.72 -9.37
C GLN A 148 13.63 -6.24 -8.30
N ARG A 149 12.33 -6.32 -8.57
CA ARG A 149 11.26 -6.81 -7.68
C ARG A 149 11.23 -6.11 -6.32
N THR A 150 11.43 -4.79 -6.32
CA THR A 150 11.39 -3.96 -5.11
C THR A 150 10.60 -2.67 -5.34
N GLY A 151 9.89 -2.22 -4.30
CA GLY A 151 9.19 -0.95 -4.32
C GLY A 151 10.14 0.25 -4.40
N ALA A 152 11.36 0.11 -3.89
CA ALA A 152 12.38 1.14 -4.02
C ALA A 152 12.76 1.39 -5.50
N ALA A 153 12.93 0.31 -6.30
CA ALA A 153 13.17 0.44 -7.73
C ALA A 153 11.96 1.07 -8.45
N LEU A 154 10.74 0.70 -8.05
CA LEU A 154 9.51 1.30 -8.61
C LEU A 154 9.45 2.80 -8.36
N VAL A 155 9.70 3.27 -7.13
CA VAL A 155 9.70 4.70 -6.81
C VAL A 155 10.78 5.43 -7.61
N ALA A 156 12.00 4.89 -7.65
CA ALA A 156 13.11 5.51 -8.39
C ALA A 156 12.80 5.63 -9.89
N ALA A 157 12.19 4.61 -10.50
CA ALA A 157 11.78 4.64 -11.91
C ALA A 157 10.70 5.70 -12.18
N LEU A 158 9.66 5.75 -11.31
CA LEU A 158 8.58 6.74 -11.40
C LEU A 158 9.09 8.17 -11.17
N GLU A 159 9.97 8.38 -10.19
CA GLU A 159 10.59 9.68 -9.90
C GLU A 159 11.40 10.17 -11.09
N ALA A 160 12.29 9.33 -11.62
CA ALA A 160 13.08 9.66 -12.80
C ALA A 160 12.21 9.99 -14.02
N ALA A 161 11.11 9.25 -14.21
CA ALA A 161 10.13 9.53 -15.26
C ALA A 161 9.43 10.89 -15.04
N ALA A 162 8.99 11.18 -13.82
CA ALA A 162 8.33 12.45 -13.49
C ALA A 162 9.25 13.66 -13.69
N GLN A 163 10.53 13.53 -13.29
CA GLN A 163 11.55 14.57 -13.52
C GLN A 163 11.79 14.80 -15.03
N ARG A 164 11.90 13.72 -15.85
CA ARG A 164 12.02 13.84 -17.30
C ARG A 164 10.80 14.49 -17.95
N ALA A 165 9.62 14.23 -17.42
CA ALA A 165 8.36 14.86 -17.87
C ALA A 165 8.21 16.32 -17.39
N GLY A 166 9.17 16.86 -16.61
CA GLY A 166 9.16 18.22 -16.09
C GLY A 166 8.20 18.43 -14.92
N ALA A 167 7.85 17.41 -14.15
CA ALA A 167 7.13 17.56 -12.89
C ALA A 167 8.08 18.10 -11.81
N LEU A 168 7.64 19.09 -11.03
CA LEU A 168 8.43 19.66 -9.95
C LEU A 168 8.16 18.88 -8.65
N ILE A 169 9.19 18.28 -8.09
CA ILE A 169 9.15 17.58 -6.80
C ILE A 169 9.91 18.42 -5.76
N VAL A 170 9.18 18.94 -4.78
CA VAL A 170 9.75 19.69 -3.65
C VAL A 170 9.86 18.72 -2.49
N THR A 171 11.07 18.26 -2.20
CA THR A 171 11.37 17.37 -1.07
C THR A 171 11.56 18.15 0.23
N GLN A 172 11.55 17.45 1.37
CA GLN A 172 11.60 18.07 2.71
C GLN A 172 10.52 19.14 2.89
N ALA A 173 9.32 18.88 2.34
CA ALA A 173 8.15 19.75 2.31
C ALA A 173 7.00 19.07 3.06
N LEU A 174 7.04 19.11 4.39
CA LEU A 174 6.04 18.46 5.22
C LEU A 174 4.77 19.32 5.29
N VAL A 175 3.76 18.98 4.52
CA VAL A 175 2.46 19.68 4.54
C VAL A 175 1.81 19.52 5.91
N ARG A 176 1.43 20.65 6.51
CA ARG A 176 0.78 20.74 7.83
C ARG A 176 -0.53 21.50 7.77
N GLU A 177 -0.68 22.38 6.81
CA GLU A 177 -1.82 23.27 6.70
C GLU A 177 -2.54 23.04 5.37
N LEU A 178 -3.85 22.91 5.43
CA LEU A 178 -4.75 22.98 4.29
C LEU A 178 -5.55 24.28 4.42
N TRP A 179 -5.39 25.18 3.45
CA TRP A 179 -6.06 26.45 3.41
C TRP A 179 -7.34 26.34 2.58
N CYS A 180 -8.47 26.86 3.08
CA CYS A 180 -9.74 26.81 2.37
C CYS A 180 -10.59 28.04 2.65
N ASP A 181 -11.51 28.34 1.72
CA ASP A 181 -12.54 29.36 1.89
C ASP A 181 -13.73 28.89 2.74
N ALA A 182 -14.74 29.76 2.87
CA ALA A 182 -15.96 29.49 3.62
C ALA A 182 -16.84 28.39 2.98
N GLN A 183 -16.68 28.13 1.69
CA GLN A 183 -17.38 27.09 0.92
C GLN A 183 -16.59 25.76 0.90
N HIS A 184 -15.49 25.68 1.66
CA HIS A 184 -14.56 24.55 1.70
C HIS A 184 -13.83 24.28 0.37
N ARG A 185 -13.73 25.28 -0.50
CA ARG A 185 -12.83 25.22 -1.64
C ARG A 185 -11.39 25.37 -1.14
N VAL A 186 -10.53 24.45 -1.52
CA VAL A 186 -9.10 24.53 -1.18
C VAL A 186 -8.47 25.70 -1.96
N LEU A 187 -7.71 26.49 -1.24
CA LEU A 187 -6.96 27.63 -1.78
C LEU A 187 -5.46 27.31 -1.94
N GLY A 188 -4.96 26.35 -1.14
CA GLY A 188 -3.57 25.98 -1.15
C GLY A 188 -3.17 25.22 0.12
N VAL A 189 -1.87 25.09 0.32
CA VAL A 189 -1.28 24.39 1.45
C VAL A 189 -0.13 25.19 2.07
N GLY A 190 0.10 24.95 3.37
CA GLY A 190 1.31 25.38 4.08
C GLY A 190 2.17 24.16 4.42
N TYR A 191 3.46 24.21 4.12
CA TYR A 191 4.39 23.11 4.39
C TYR A 191 5.61 23.59 5.16
N GLN A 192 6.06 22.75 6.07
CA GLN A 192 7.20 23.00 6.94
C GLN A 192 8.48 22.49 6.32
N ARG A 193 9.52 23.31 6.35
CA ARG A 193 10.89 22.98 5.96
C ARG A 193 11.67 22.42 7.16
N PRO A 194 12.84 21.77 6.94
CA PRO A 194 13.66 21.21 8.03
C PRO A 194 14.13 22.24 9.07
N ASP A 195 14.31 23.49 8.67
CA ASP A 195 14.68 24.60 9.56
C ASP A 195 13.52 25.13 10.42
N GLY A 196 12.32 24.56 10.22
CA GLY A 196 11.10 24.96 10.92
C GLY A 196 10.34 26.10 10.24
N SER A 197 10.85 26.72 9.19
CA SER A 197 10.12 27.72 8.39
C SER A 197 8.89 27.11 7.73
N VAL A 198 7.86 27.92 7.50
CA VAL A 198 6.64 27.51 6.81
C VAL A 198 6.56 28.26 5.50
N GLU A 199 6.49 27.53 4.42
CA GLU A 199 6.25 28.03 3.07
C GLU A 199 4.82 27.70 2.65
N HIS A 200 4.29 28.48 1.68
CA HIS A 200 2.92 28.31 1.20
C HIS A 200 2.90 28.16 -0.32
N LEU A 201 1.95 27.35 -0.80
CA LEU A 201 1.70 27.12 -2.22
C LEU A 201 0.19 27.22 -2.47
N ALA A 202 -0.22 28.17 -3.30
CA ALA A 202 -1.60 28.25 -3.76
C ALA A 202 -1.84 27.23 -4.88
N CYS A 203 -3.08 26.69 -4.97
CA CYS A 203 -3.43 25.75 -6.03
C CYS A 203 -4.92 25.84 -6.37
N GLN A 204 -5.26 25.51 -7.60
CA GLN A 204 -6.64 25.42 -8.06
C GLN A 204 -7.27 24.07 -7.74
N VAL A 205 -6.47 22.99 -7.75
CA VAL A 205 -6.87 21.62 -7.36
C VAL A 205 -5.81 21.04 -6.42
N LEU A 206 -6.24 20.36 -5.35
CA LEU A 206 -5.37 19.65 -4.42
C LEU A 206 -5.62 18.15 -4.48
N LEU A 207 -4.58 17.36 -4.71
CA LEU A 207 -4.60 15.90 -4.58
C LEU A 207 -3.87 15.45 -3.29
N LEU A 208 -4.59 14.76 -2.42
CA LEU A 208 -4.01 14.08 -1.26
C LEU A 208 -3.56 12.66 -1.67
N ALA A 209 -2.25 12.47 -1.76
CA ALA A 209 -1.56 11.19 -2.05
C ALA A 209 -0.60 10.80 -0.92
N CYS A 210 -0.85 11.32 0.30
CA CYS A 210 0.04 11.22 1.47
C CYS A 210 -0.23 10.01 2.36
N ASN A 211 -0.88 8.98 1.82
CA ASN A 211 -1.17 7.71 2.49
C ASN A 211 -2.16 7.84 3.67
N GLY A 212 -2.34 6.73 4.42
CA GLY A 212 -3.31 6.59 5.51
C GLY A 212 -2.73 6.87 6.89
N PHE A 213 -3.19 6.10 7.88
CA PHE A 213 -2.92 6.36 9.30
C PHE A 213 -2.14 5.25 10.03
N GLY A 214 -1.60 4.25 9.31
CA GLY A 214 -0.92 3.09 9.93
C GLY A 214 0.29 3.45 10.80
N GLY A 215 0.96 4.57 10.53
CA GLY A 215 2.07 5.09 11.33
C GLY A 215 1.64 5.95 12.53
N ASN A 216 0.32 6.06 12.81
CA ASN A 216 -0.23 6.78 13.95
C ASN A 216 -0.87 5.79 14.95
N PRO A 217 -0.15 5.36 16.00
CA PRO A 217 -0.67 4.35 16.93
C PRO A 217 -1.98 4.71 17.59
N ALA A 218 -2.23 6.00 17.86
CA ALA A 218 -3.50 6.45 18.45
C ALA A 218 -4.67 6.26 17.48
N MET A 219 -4.48 6.62 16.21
CA MET A 219 -5.51 6.39 15.18
C MET A 219 -5.69 4.91 14.88
N VAL A 220 -4.63 4.09 14.89
CA VAL A 220 -4.74 2.64 14.74
C VAL A 220 -5.55 2.04 15.91
N ALA A 221 -5.27 2.44 17.14
CA ALA A 221 -6.02 1.96 18.31
C ALA A 221 -7.51 2.36 18.26
N GLU A 222 -7.82 3.55 17.74
CA GLU A 222 -9.20 4.06 17.58
C GLU A 222 -9.95 3.41 16.41
N LEU A 223 -9.33 3.42 15.23
CA LEU A 223 -10.00 3.14 13.95
C LEU A 223 -9.79 1.71 13.45
N LEU A 224 -8.74 1.04 13.91
CA LEU A 224 -8.35 -0.32 13.53
C LEU A 224 -7.89 -1.14 14.76
N PRO A 225 -8.74 -1.27 15.82
CA PRO A 225 -8.35 -1.82 17.11
C PRO A 225 -7.81 -3.26 17.03
N ALA A 226 -8.20 -4.05 16.03
CA ALA A 226 -7.69 -5.40 15.82
C ALA A 226 -6.18 -5.46 15.54
N MET A 227 -5.59 -4.37 15.06
CA MET A 227 -4.17 -4.27 14.71
C MET A 227 -3.36 -3.39 15.68
N ARG A 228 -3.94 -2.99 16.84
CA ARG A 228 -3.26 -2.09 17.78
C ARG A 228 -1.93 -2.62 18.32
N ASP A 229 -1.81 -3.95 18.42
CA ASP A 229 -0.61 -4.63 18.95
C ASP A 229 0.32 -5.13 17.84
N ALA A 230 -0.03 -4.89 16.55
CA ALA A 230 0.78 -5.28 15.42
C ALA A 230 2.03 -4.39 15.29
N VAL A 231 3.13 -4.97 14.87
CA VAL A 231 4.29 -4.18 14.43
C VAL A 231 3.90 -3.40 13.19
N PHE A 232 4.22 -2.09 13.16
CA PHE A 232 4.01 -1.31 11.95
C PHE A 232 5.22 -1.46 11.02
N GLY A 233 5.02 -2.16 9.89
CA GLY A 233 6.03 -2.38 8.85
C GLY A 233 5.96 -1.39 7.69
N GLY A 234 5.09 -0.37 7.78
CA GLY A 234 4.95 0.68 6.79
C GLY A 234 5.81 1.92 7.07
N HIS A 235 5.63 2.95 6.26
CA HIS A 235 6.36 4.21 6.41
C HIS A 235 5.81 5.04 7.59
N ALA A 236 6.70 5.48 8.50
CA ALA A 236 6.32 6.23 9.70
C ALA A 236 5.61 7.57 9.42
N GLY A 237 5.68 8.04 8.18
CA GLY A 237 4.97 9.22 7.68
C GLY A 237 3.48 9.03 7.44
N ASN A 238 2.96 7.84 7.54
CA ASN A 238 1.52 7.54 7.41
C ASN A 238 0.78 7.96 8.68
N ASP A 239 0.72 9.27 8.92
CA ASP A 239 0.27 9.87 10.19
C ASP A 239 -1.23 10.19 10.25
N GLY A 240 -1.99 9.94 9.17
CA GLY A 240 -3.43 10.18 9.09
C GLY A 240 -3.82 11.63 8.80
N SER A 241 -2.89 12.48 8.37
CA SER A 241 -3.15 13.89 8.06
C SER A 241 -4.29 14.08 7.06
N ALA A 242 -4.39 13.22 6.03
CA ALA A 242 -5.49 13.29 5.05
C ALA A 242 -6.87 13.16 5.73
N ILE A 243 -7.03 12.19 6.63
CA ILE A 243 -8.28 11.99 7.38
C ILE A 243 -8.56 13.20 8.29
N ALA A 244 -7.53 13.74 8.95
CA ALA A 244 -7.68 14.88 9.82
C ALA A 244 -8.17 16.12 9.06
N TRP A 245 -7.55 16.44 7.92
CA TRP A 245 -8.00 17.56 7.05
C TRP A 245 -9.40 17.32 6.51
N GLY A 246 -9.67 16.13 5.99
CA GLY A 246 -10.99 15.80 5.43
C GLY A 246 -12.10 15.93 6.46
N ARG A 247 -11.93 15.34 7.66
CA ARG A 247 -12.92 15.47 8.75
C ARG A 247 -13.16 16.94 9.13
N ALA A 248 -12.12 17.76 9.17
CA ALA A 248 -12.25 19.19 9.47
C ALA A 248 -13.00 19.97 8.38
N LEU A 249 -13.07 19.42 7.14
CA LEU A 249 -13.86 19.94 6.02
C LEU A 249 -15.24 19.29 5.89
N GLY A 250 -15.62 18.39 6.81
CA GLY A 250 -16.88 17.65 6.76
C GLY A 250 -16.90 16.49 5.78
N ALA A 251 -15.72 16.01 5.35
CA ALA A 251 -15.62 14.84 4.50
C ALA A 251 -16.03 13.55 5.26
N GLY A 252 -16.67 12.64 4.53
CA GLY A 252 -16.91 11.27 4.95
C GLY A 252 -15.61 10.46 4.97
N VAL A 253 -15.59 9.43 5.79
CA VAL A 253 -14.54 8.41 5.82
C VAL A 253 -15.18 7.04 5.72
N ALA A 254 -14.50 6.08 5.11
CA ALA A 254 -15.06 4.76 4.91
C ALA A 254 -13.98 3.65 4.98
N ASP A 255 -14.44 2.43 5.19
CA ASP A 255 -13.65 1.19 5.19
C ASP A 255 -12.44 1.21 6.16
N LEU A 256 -12.56 1.93 7.29
CA LEU A 256 -11.46 2.15 8.23
C LEU A 256 -10.95 0.85 8.89
N GLY A 257 -11.74 -0.23 8.89
CA GLY A 257 -11.34 -1.57 9.32
C GLY A 257 -10.54 -2.34 8.28
N GLY A 258 -10.46 -1.85 7.03
CA GLY A 258 -9.68 -2.46 5.96
C GLY A 258 -8.19 -2.13 6.09
N CYS A 259 -7.35 -3.15 6.00
CA CYS A 259 -5.90 -2.98 6.03
C CYS A 259 -5.16 -4.12 5.33
N GLN A 260 -3.91 -3.87 4.98
CA GLN A 260 -2.94 -4.89 4.66
C GLN A 260 -2.19 -5.29 5.93
N GLY A 261 -2.52 -6.44 6.47
CA GLY A 261 -1.70 -7.12 7.46
C GLY A 261 -0.68 -8.06 6.80
N HIS A 262 0.24 -8.58 7.58
CA HIS A 262 1.12 -9.67 7.16
C HIS A 262 1.51 -10.54 8.34
N GLY A 263 1.20 -11.84 8.26
CA GLY A 263 1.49 -12.82 9.32
C GLY A 263 2.93 -13.31 9.35
N SER A 264 3.83 -12.71 8.57
CA SER A 264 5.19 -13.24 8.39
C SER A 264 6.24 -12.13 8.47
N TRP A 265 6.24 -11.38 9.58
CA TRP A 265 7.26 -10.40 9.91
C TRP A 265 8.30 -11.02 10.85
N ALA A 266 9.51 -11.22 10.37
CA ALA A 266 10.60 -11.84 11.13
C ALA A 266 10.97 -11.02 12.37
N VAL A 267 11.05 -11.67 13.51
CA VAL A 267 11.44 -11.04 14.78
C VAL A 267 12.61 -11.77 15.42
N PRO A 268 13.62 -11.04 15.94
CA PRO A 268 13.70 -9.58 16.10
C PRO A 268 14.22 -8.82 14.87
N GLN A 269 14.46 -9.49 13.72
CA GLN A 269 15.18 -8.94 12.57
C GLN A 269 14.45 -7.75 11.89
N GLY A 270 13.12 -7.68 12.01
CA GLY A 270 12.35 -6.57 11.43
C GLY A 270 12.27 -6.61 9.90
N VAL A 271 12.17 -7.80 9.31
CA VAL A 271 12.15 -8.02 7.87
C VAL A 271 10.92 -8.83 7.46
N LEU A 272 10.32 -8.47 6.34
CA LEU A 272 9.24 -9.22 5.72
C LEU A 272 9.76 -10.57 5.20
N ILE A 273 8.99 -11.64 5.41
CA ILE A 273 9.22 -12.94 4.77
C ILE A 273 8.16 -13.15 3.71
N THR A 274 8.59 -13.40 2.48
CA THR A 274 7.69 -13.66 1.35
C THR A 274 6.65 -14.74 1.66
N TRP A 275 5.38 -14.46 1.37
CA TRP A 275 4.29 -15.43 1.57
C TRP A 275 4.31 -16.59 0.56
N ALA A 276 5.14 -16.51 -0.48
CA ALA A 276 5.34 -17.59 -1.44
C ALA A 276 5.74 -18.92 -0.76
N LEU A 277 6.47 -18.86 0.36
CA LEU A 277 6.81 -20.05 1.15
C LEU A 277 5.55 -20.79 1.62
N MET A 278 4.55 -20.05 2.10
CA MET A 278 3.29 -20.63 2.61
C MET A 278 2.44 -21.17 1.46
N MET A 279 2.33 -20.42 0.36
CA MET A 279 1.57 -20.84 -0.83
C MET A 279 2.11 -22.11 -1.46
N GLU A 280 3.41 -22.36 -1.33
CA GLU A 280 4.08 -23.53 -1.88
C GLU A 280 4.24 -24.69 -0.87
N GLY A 281 3.55 -24.63 0.27
CA GLY A 281 3.41 -25.72 1.22
C GLY A 281 4.18 -25.59 2.52
N GLY A 282 4.77 -24.43 2.80
CA GLY A 282 5.22 -24.09 4.15
C GLY A 282 4.03 -23.94 5.10
N ILE A 283 4.28 -24.05 6.39
CA ILE A 283 3.24 -23.94 7.43
C ILE A 283 3.65 -22.94 8.51
N GLN A 284 2.66 -22.44 9.24
CA GLN A 284 2.89 -21.70 10.47
C GLN A 284 2.52 -22.55 11.70
N VAL A 285 3.41 -22.61 12.67
CA VAL A 285 3.17 -23.27 13.94
C VAL A 285 3.34 -22.30 15.10
N ASN A 286 2.53 -22.47 16.14
CA ASN A 286 2.65 -21.70 17.38
C ASN A 286 3.76 -22.27 18.29
N VAL A 287 3.98 -21.65 19.45
CA VAL A 287 4.95 -22.08 20.45
C VAL A 287 4.65 -23.46 21.09
N ARG A 288 3.48 -24.06 20.81
CA ARG A 288 3.12 -25.42 21.22
C ARG A 288 3.38 -26.45 20.12
N GLY A 289 3.87 -26.04 18.92
CA GLY A 289 4.08 -26.92 17.79
C GLY A 289 2.81 -27.23 16.99
N GLU A 290 1.73 -26.49 17.21
CA GLU A 290 0.43 -26.67 16.56
C GLU A 290 0.27 -25.73 15.37
N ARG A 291 -0.17 -26.24 14.22
CA ARG A 291 -0.69 -25.43 13.12
C ARG A 291 -2.04 -24.85 13.53
N PHE A 292 -2.28 -23.56 13.29
CA PHE A 292 -3.43 -22.86 13.89
C PHE A 292 -4.35 -22.19 12.88
N HIS A 293 -3.99 -22.17 11.59
CA HIS A 293 -4.83 -21.60 10.52
C HIS A 293 -4.52 -22.25 9.16
N ASP A 294 -5.27 -21.87 8.14
CA ASP A 294 -5.01 -22.19 6.75
C ASP A 294 -4.20 -21.06 6.10
N GLU A 295 -2.94 -21.31 5.78
CA GLU A 295 -2.02 -20.34 5.20
C GLU A 295 -2.43 -19.92 3.79
N THR A 296 -3.25 -20.73 3.09
CA THR A 296 -3.74 -20.40 1.75
C THR A 296 -4.82 -19.31 1.74
N ALA A 297 -5.43 -19.02 2.91
CA ALA A 297 -6.41 -17.95 3.05
C ALA A 297 -5.82 -16.56 2.77
N GLY A 298 -4.54 -16.35 3.10
CA GLY A 298 -3.79 -15.14 2.76
C GLY A 298 -2.96 -14.57 3.92
N TYR A 299 -1.96 -13.81 3.57
CA TYR A 299 -1.01 -13.25 4.52
C TYR A 299 -1.62 -12.14 5.40
N SER A 300 -2.65 -11.47 4.88
CA SER A 300 -3.30 -10.38 5.62
C SER A 300 -4.09 -10.94 6.79
N GLU A 301 -4.90 -11.97 6.57
CA GLU A 301 -5.66 -12.69 7.60
C GLU A 301 -4.74 -13.35 8.61
N ALA A 302 -3.65 -13.94 8.12
CA ALA A 302 -2.66 -14.60 8.96
C ALA A 302 -2.06 -13.67 10.01
N SER A 303 -1.99 -12.35 9.77
CA SER A 303 -1.48 -11.41 10.77
C SER A 303 -2.28 -11.42 12.07
N LEU A 304 -3.60 -11.46 12.00
CA LEU A 304 -4.47 -11.57 13.19
C LEU A 304 -4.35 -12.93 13.85
N GLN A 305 -4.24 -14.01 13.04
CA GLN A 305 -4.09 -15.37 13.56
C GLN A 305 -2.77 -15.52 14.33
N VAL A 306 -1.68 -14.91 13.85
CA VAL A 306 -0.39 -14.92 14.53
C VAL A 306 -0.43 -14.06 15.80
N LEU A 307 -1.01 -12.85 15.76
CA LEU A 307 -1.16 -12.00 16.94
C LEU A 307 -2.00 -12.65 18.04
N ALA A 308 -2.94 -13.52 17.67
CA ALA A 308 -3.75 -14.27 18.63
C ALA A 308 -3.01 -15.45 19.30
N GLN A 309 -1.82 -15.83 18.81
CA GLN A 309 -1.06 -16.91 19.41
C GLN A 309 -0.34 -16.46 20.70
N PRO A 310 0.06 -17.38 21.58
CA PRO A 310 0.79 -17.04 22.80
C PRO A 310 2.03 -16.18 22.52
N GLY A 311 2.08 -15.02 23.14
CA GLY A 311 3.15 -14.03 22.94
C GLY A 311 3.08 -13.28 21.61
N GLY A 312 2.00 -13.40 20.82
CA GLY A 312 1.82 -12.75 19.53
C GLY A 312 2.82 -13.21 18.46
N VAL A 313 3.33 -14.45 18.58
CA VAL A 313 4.36 -14.98 17.69
C VAL A 313 4.03 -16.38 17.18
N ALA A 314 4.59 -16.70 16.01
CA ALA A 314 4.55 -18.01 15.40
C ALA A 314 5.92 -18.34 14.78
N TRP A 315 6.03 -19.52 14.18
CA TRP A 315 7.18 -19.94 13.42
C TRP A 315 6.74 -20.36 12.02
N ASN A 316 7.32 -19.74 10.99
CA ASN A 316 7.27 -20.29 9.64
C ASN A 316 8.16 -21.52 9.58
N VAL A 317 7.62 -22.65 9.16
CA VAL A 317 8.37 -23.92 8.99
C VAL A 317 8.35 -24.32 7.53
N PHE A 318 9.50 -24.62 6.98
CA PHE A 318 9.70 -24.97 5.58
C PHE A 318 10.91 -25.90 5.41
N ASP A 319 11.10 -26.45 4.21
CA ASP A 319 12.17 -27.37 3.85
C ASP A 319 13.18 -26.75 2.87
N ASP A 320 14.18 -27.54 2.41
CA ASP A 320 15.22 -27.09 1.47
C ASP A 320 14.63 -26.59 0.13
N ARG A 321 13.55 -27.21 -0.36
CA ARG A 321 12.88 -26.79 -1.59
C ARG A 321 12.33 -25.35 -1.44
N LEU A 322 11.70 -25.09 -0.31
CA LEU A 322 11.14 -23.78 -0.01
C LEU A 322 12.22 -22.75 0.37
N LEU A 323 13.32 -23.20 0.99
CA LEU A 323 14.49 -22.35 1.21
C LEU A 323 15.05 -21.84 -0.13
N ALA A 324 15.18 -22.74 -1.12
CA ALA A 324 15.63 -22.36 -2.46
C ALA A 324 14.65 -21.38 -3.14
N LEU A 325 13.33 -21.60 -3.00
CA LEU A 325 12.31 -20.67 -3.48
C LEU A 325 12.45 -19.30 -2.82
N GLY A 326 12.58 -19.27 -1.49
CA GLY A 326 12.69 -18.02 -0.72
C GLY A 326 13.86 -17.14 -1.19
N ARG A 327 14.99 -17.74 -1.51
CA ARG A 327 16.19 -17.05 -2.02
C ARG A 327 15.99 -16.33 -3.36
N GLY A 328 14.88 -16.58 -4.06
CA GLY A 328 14.44 -15.79 -5.22
C GLY A 328 13.82 -14.43 -4.88
N PHE A 329 13.66 -14.12 -3.58
CA PHE A 329 13.03 -12.87 -3.12
C PHE A 329 14.02 -12.05 -2.28
N PRO A 330 14.26 -10.77 -2.62
CA PRO A 330 15.23 -9.92 -1.92
C PRO A 330 15.00 -9.80 -0.41
N ASP A 331 13.72 -9.70 0.01
CA ASP A 331 13.36 -9.62 1.43
C ASP A 331 13.81 -10.87 2.20
N PHE A 332 13.59 -12.06 1.61
CA PHE A 332 14.02 -13.32 2.22
C PHE A 332 15.55 -13.43 2.31
N VAL A 333 16.27 -13.01 1.26
CA VAL A 333 17.74 -12.96 1.26
C VAL A 333 18.24 -12.04 2.37
N SER A 334 17.61 -10.89 2.54
CA SER A 334 17.92 -9.95 3.63
C SER A 334 17.66 -10.55 5.01
N ALA A 335 16.56 -11.27 5.18
CA ALA A 335 16.22 -11.96 6.43
C ALA A 335 17.20 -13.09 6.74
N GLU A 336 17.60 -13.88 5.75
CA GLU A 336 18.60 -14.94 5.88
C GLU A 336 19.96 -14.34 6.29
N ALA A 337 20.41 -13.27 5.63
CA ALA A 337 21.63 -12.55 5.96
C ALA A 337 21.59 -11.95 7.39
N ALA A 338 20.41 -11.52 7.85
CA ALA A 338 20.19 -11.05 9.21
C ALA A 338 20.08 -12.18 10.25
N GLY A 339 20.26 -13.44 9.86
CA GLY A 339 20.22 -14.61 10.75
C GLY A 339 18.82 -14.99 11.22
N ALA A 340 17.77 -14.64 10.47
CA ALA A 340 16.41 -15.02 10.81
C ALA A 340 16.15 -16.53 10.60
N VAL A 341 16.79 -17.12 9.58
CA VAL A 341 16.60 -18.55 9.24
C VAL A 341 17.35 -19.41 10.23
N ARG A 342 16.63 -20.32 10.86
CA ARG A 342 17.17 -21.35 11.75
C ARG A 342 17.05 -22.71 11.07
N HIS A 343 18.01 -23.63 11.35
CA HIS A 343 18.11 -24.94 10.71
C HIS A 343 17.94 -26.05 11.74
N ALA A 344 17.23 -27.11 11.37
CA ALA A 344 16.99 -28.29 12.19
C ALA A 344 17.08 -29.54 11.31
N ALA A 345 17.92 -30.51 11.71
CA ALA A 345 18.13 -31.70 10.93
C ALA A 345 16.89 -32.58 10.81
N ASP A 346 16.03 -32.57 11.84
CA ASP A 346 14.83 -33.39 11.95
C ASP A 346 13.75 -32.72 12.81
N ALA A 347 12.61 -33.36 12.97
CA ALA A 347 11.49 -32.86 13.77
C ALA A 347 11.82 -32.68 15.26
N ALA A 348 12.70 -33.48 15.83
CA ALA A 348 13.08 -33.36 17.24
C ALA A 348 13.97 -32.12 17.46
N ALA A 349 14.94 -31.91 16.57
CA ALA A 349 15.76 -30.70 16.58
C ALA A 349 14.92 -29.44 16.36
N LEU A 350 13.91 -29.48 15.45
CA LEU A 350 12.99 -28.40 15.23
C LEU A 350 12.11 -28.10 16.47
N ALA A 351 11.63 -29.15 17.15
CA ALA A 351 10.86 -28.98 18.39
C ALA A 351 11.70 -28.33 19.49
N ALA A 352 12.95 -28.74 19.64
CA ALA A 352 13.88 -28.12 20.57
C ALA A 352 14.18 -26.66 20.25
N LEU A 353 14.30 -26.31 18.95
CA LEU A 353 14.50 -24.94 18.47
C LEU A 353 13.30 -24.03 18.78
N ILE A 354 12.08 -24.53 18.57
CA ILE A 354 10.83 -23.81 18.84
C ILE A 354 10.57 -23.74 20.35
N GLY A 355 10.99 -24.76 21.10
CA GLY A 355 10.70 -24.96 22.52
C GLY A 355 9.34 -25.59 22.76
N CYS A 356 8.88 -26.49 21.88
CA CYS A 356 7.58 -27.15 21.96
C CYS A 356 7.70 -28.67 22.19
N ASP A 357 6.55 -29.32 22.42
CA ASP A 357 6.48 -30.79 22.54
C ASP A 357 6.78 -31.44 21.18
N ALA A 358 7.80 -32.33 21.17
CA ALA A 358 8.24 -33.00 19.96
C ALA A 358 7.17 -33.92 19.35
N ALA A 359 6.32 -34.54 20.16
CA ALA A 359 5.26 -35.44 19.67
C ALA A 359 4.11 -34.61 19.03
N VAL A 360 3.82 -33.42 19.57
CA VAL A 360 2.85 -32.49 18.95
C VAL A 360 3.36 -32.05 17.60
N LEU A 361 4.59 -31.54 17.53
CA LEU A 361 5.17 -31.04 16.27
C LEU A 361 5.30 -32.17 15.23
N ALA A 362 5.72 -33.37 15.64
CA ALA A 362 5.81 -34.51 14.72
C ALA A 362 4.44 -34.87 14.09
N ARG A 363 3.35 -34.82 14.86
CA ARG A 363 2.00 -35.02 14.33
C ARG A 363 1.60 -33.89 13.36
N THR A 364 1.94 -32.65 13.67
CA THR A 364 1.71 -31.50 12.78
C THR A 364 2.44 -31.69 11.44
N LEU A 365 3.71 -32.05 11.48
CA LEU A 365 4.53 -32.25 10.28
C LEU A 365 4.08 -33.45 9.44
N ALA A 366 3.61 -34.54 10.07
CA ALA A 366 3.10 -35.73 9.37
C ALA A 366 1.90 -35.43 8.45
N GLY A 367 1.16 -34.35 8.70
CA GLY A 367 0.07 -33.84 7.85
C GLY A 367 0.54 -32.95 6.69
N THR A 368 1.84 -32.78 6.47
CA THR A 368 2.41 -31.88 5.46
C THR A 368 3.23 -32.64 4.41
N ARG A 369 3.69 -31.91 3.37
CA ARG A 369 4.64 -32.43 2.37
C ARG A 369 6.10 -32.08 2.69
N LEU A 370 6.35 -31.37 3.80
CA LEU A 370 7.68 -30.93 4.18
C LEU A 370 8.57 -32.12 4.53
N GLN A 371 9.81 -32.04 4.09
CA GLN A 371 10.83 -33.08 4.32
C GLN A 371 12.02 -32.50 5.11
N PRO A 372 12.67 -33.28 5.99
CA PRO A 372 13.89 -32.82 6.63
C PRO A 372 15.05 -32.70 5.61
N PRO A 373 16.01 -31.79 5.82
CA PRO A 373 16.09 -30.88 6.97
C PRO A 373 15.04 -29.80 6.94
N TYR A 374 14.63 -29.33 8.13
CA TYR A 374 13.66 -28.26 8.29
C TYR A 374 14.35 -26.92 8.56
N HIS A 375 13.68 -25.87 8.16
CA HIS A 375 14.05 -24.47 8.45
C HIS A 375 12.91 -23.79 9.15
N ALA A 376 13.24 -22.83 10.03
CA ALA A 376 12.23 -22.09 10.75
C ALA A 376 12.62 -20.61 10.88
N ILE A 377 11.62 -19.72 10.78
CA ILE A 377 11.75 -18.29 11.05
C ILE A 377 10.71 -17.90 12.08
N LYS A 378 11.13 -17.26 13.18
CA LYS A 378 10.21 -16.70 14.16
C LYS A 378 9.58 -15.42 13.61
N VAL A 379 8.23 -15.34 13.64
CA VAL A 379 7.47 -14.26 13.03
C VAL A 379 6.41 -13.71 13.98
N THR A 380 5.95 -12.48 13.71
CA THR A 380 4.78 -11.85 14.32
C THR A 380 3.85 -11.27 13.27
N GLY A 381 2.66 -10.84 13.69
CA GLY A 381 1.75 -10.10 12.83
C GLY A 381 2.18 -8.63 12.68
N ALA A 382 2.15 -8.13 11.45
CA ALA A 382 2.48 -6.74 11.13
C ALA A 382 1.33 -6.04 10.40
N LEU A 383 1.22 -4.72 10.58
CA LEU A 383 0.39 -3.81 9.80
C LEU A 383 1.29 -3.09 8.79
N PHE A 384 0.98 -3.18 7.51
CA PHE A 384 1.76 -2.51 6.46
C PHE A 384 1.06 -1.26 5.94
N HIS A 385 -0.26 -1.35 5.74
CA HIS A 385 -1.00 -0.31 5.02
C HIS A 385 -2.47 -0.32 5.41
N THR A 386 -3.06 0.85 5.67
CA THR A 386 -4.50 1.00 5.85
C THR A 386 -5.19 1.11 4.49
N GLN A 387 -6.36 0.47 4.34
CA GLN A 387 -7.15 0.44 3.09
C GLN A 387 -8.39 1.33 3.17
N GLY A 388 -8.74 1.79 4.37
CA GLY A 388 -9.76 2.81 4.60
C GLY A 388 -9.16 4.20 4.64
N GLY A 389 -9.99 5.19 4.37
CA GLY A 389 -9.60 6.60 4.32
C GLY A 389 -10.76 7.51 3.99
N LEU A 390 -10.47 8.64 3.35
CA LEU A 390 -11.48 9.59 2.89
C LEU A 390 -12.44 8.92 1.91
N ASP A 391 -13.74 9.15 2.07
CA ASP A 391 -14.72 8.67 1.12
C ASP A 391 -14.64 9.48 -0.18
N ILE A 392 -14.60 8.78 -1.31
CA ILE A 392 -14.42 9.36 -2.64
C ILE A 392 -15.40 8.80 -3.65
N ASP A 393 -15.67 9.55 -4.72
CA ASP A 393 -16.37 9.05 -5.89
C ASP A 393 -15.43 8.32 -6.87
N ALA A 394 -15.99 7.81 -7.96
CA ALA A 394 -15.22 7.12 -9.01
C ALA A 394 -14.17 8.01 -9.70
N GLY A 395 -14.27 9.33 -9.57
CA GLY A 395 -13.29 10.32 -10.04
C GLY A 395 -12.27 10.73 -8.99
N CYS A 396 -12.21 10.06 -7.85
CA CYS A 396 -11.33 10.41 -6.72
C CYS A 396 -11.66 11.75 -6.05
N ARG A 397 -12.84 12.37 -6.27
CA ARG A 397 -13.25 13.56 -5.55
C ARG A 397 -13.66 13.20 -4.13
N VAL A 398 -13.13 13.91 -3.14
CA VAL A 398 -13.48 13.71 -1.74
C VAL A 398 -14.93 14.12 -1.52
N ARG A 399 -15.73 13.24 -0.91
CA ARG A 399 -17.15 13.46 -0.63
C ARG A 399 -17.38 13.87 0.82
N ARG A 400 -18.35 14.73 1.04
CA ARG A 400 -18.89 15.00 2.37
C ARG A 400 -19.68 13.80 2.89
N ALA A 401 -20.04 13.81 4.16
CA ALA A 401 -20.86 12.77 4.76
C ALA A 401 -22.24 12.60 4.10
N ASP A 402 -22.76 13.64 3.43
CA ASP A 402 -24.00 13.61 2.67
C ASP A 402 -23.83 13.10 1.21
N GLY A 403 -22.60 12.73 0.83
CA GLY A 403 -22.26 12.23 -0.50
C GLY A 403 -21.92 13.32 -1.53
N THR A 404 -22.08 14.60 -1.22
CA THR A 404 -21.72 15.69 -2.13
C THR A 404 -20.20 15.85 -2.22
N PRO A 405 -19.61 16.11 -3.41
CA PRO A 405 -18.17 16.29 -3.51
C PRO A 405 -17.71 17.64 -2.93
N LEU A 406 -16.50 17.66 -2.37
CA LEU A 406 -15.78 18.91 -2.11
C LEU A 406 -15.35 19.55 -3.45
N PRO A 407 -15.29 20.88 -3.56
CA PRO A 407 -15.19 21.56 -4.87
C PRO A 407 -13.95 21.15 -5.69
N ASN A 408 -12.78 21.04 -5.04
CA ASN A 408 -11.49 20.86 -5.72
C ASN A 408 -10.48 20.04 -4.89
N LEU A 409 -10.99 19.20 -3.98
CA LEU A 409 -10.17 18.30 -3.18
C LEU A 409 -10.31 16.87 -3.69
N LEU A 410 -9.19 16.29 -4.10
CA LEU A 410 -9.06 14.90 -4.54
C LEU A 410 -8.26 14.10 -3.51
N ALA A 411 -8.52 12.81 -3.43
CA ALA A 411 -7.69 11.89 -2.65
C ALA A 411 -7.59 10.54 -3.36
N ALA A 412 -6.40 9.93 -3.30
CA ALA A 412 -6.17 8.62 -3.91
C ALA A 412 -5.09 7.83 -3.14
N GLY A 413 -4.88 6.58 -3.52
CA GLY A 413 -4.02 5.67 -2.78
C GLY A 413 -4.52 5.50 -1.35
N GLY A 414 -3.60 5.37 -0.39
CA GLY A 414 -3.97 5.14 1.02
C GLY A 414 -4.57 6.34 1.75
N ALA A 415 -4.60 7.55 1.15
CA ALA A 415 -5.30 8.71 1.70
C ALA A 415 -6.82 8.59 1.58
N ALA A 416 -7.30 7.81 0.63
CA ALA A 416 -8.70 7.52 0.37
C ALA A 416 -9.05 6.07 0.71
N ARG A 417 -10.35 5.76 0.76
CA ARG A 417 -10.81 4.38 0.79
C ARG A 417 -10.37 3.66 -0.48
N GLY A 418 -9.87 2.43 -0.31
CA GLY A 418 -9.48 1.56 -1.41
C GLY A 418 -10.57 0.60 -1.84
N VAL A 419 -10.15 -0.56 -2.32
CA VAL A 419 -11.04 -1.61 -2.86
C VAL A 419 -11.02 -2.90 -2.03
N SER A 420 -10.64 -2.82 -0.77
CA SER A 420 -10.59 -4.00 0.13
C SER A 420 -11.81 -4.13 1.05
N GLY A 421 -12.72 -3.14 1.05
CA GLY A 421 -13.79 -3.07 2.04
C GLY A 421 -13.27 -2.78 3.44
N ASP A 422 -14.10 -3.01 4.44
CA ASP A 422 -13.89 -2.61 5.84
C ASP A 422 -13.27 -3.70 6.74
N ALA A 423 -12.62 -4.70 6.16
CA ALA A 423 -12.05 -5.81 6.91
C ALA A 423 -10.70 -6.28 6.34
N ILE A 424 -9.84 -6.81 7.23
CA ILE A 424 -8.50 -7.28 6.89
C ILE A 424 -8.50 -8.41 5.85
N TRP A 425 -9.50 -9.28 5.89
CA TRP A 425 -9.64 -10.40 4.94
C TRP A 425 -10.02 -9.96 3.52
N GLY A 426 -10.47 -8.73 3.33
CA GLY A 426 -10.82 -8.19 2.02
C GLY A 426 -9.61 -7.72 1.20
N TYR A 427 -8.42 -7.74 1.77
CA TYR A 427 -7.22 -7.33 1.07
C TYR A 427 -6.81 -8.37 0.01
N LEU A 428 -7.07 -8.09 -1.26
CA LEU A 428 -6.48 -8.82 -2.38
C LEU A 428 -5.04 -8.33 -2.58
N SER A 429 -4.11 -9.26 -2.81
CA SER A 429 -2.69 -8.94 -2.99
C SER A 429 -2.48 -7.84 -4.03
N GLY A 430 -1.77 -6.77 -3.64
CA GLY A 430 -1.49 -5.62 -4.51
C GLY A 430 -2.55 -4.52 -4.51
N ASN A 431 -3.69 -4.64 -3.80
CA ASN A 431 -4.72 -3.60 -3.73
C ASN A 431 -4.17 -2.22 -3.34
N GLY A 432 -3.11 -2.15 -2.53
CA GLY A 432 -2.46 -0.89 -2.16
C GLY A 432 -1.84 -0.19 -3.37
N LEU A 433 -1.08 -0.91 -4.22
CA LEU A 433 -0.48 -0.34 -5.43
C LEU A 433 -1.51 -0.17 -6.56
N LEU A 434 -2.52 -1.04 -6.66
CA LEU A 434 -3.68 -0.80 -7.53
C LEU A 434 -4.33 0.55 -7.23
N SER A 435 -4.68 0.78 -5.96
CA SER A 435 -5.31 2.05 -5.53
C SER A 435 -4.40 3.26 -5.74
N ALA A 436 -3.09 3.08 -5.60
CA ALA A 436 -2.12 4.15 -5.83
C ALA A 436 -2.01 4.52 -7.31
N VAL A 437 -1.78 3.54 -8.19
CA VAL A 437 -1.52 3.79 -9.62
C VAL A 437 -2.81 4.15 -10.35
N ALA A 438 -3.86 3.32 -10.22
CA ALA A 438 -5.15 3.62 -10.86
C ALA A 438 -5.77 4.90 -10.30
N GLY A 439 -5.76 5.06 -8.97
CA GLY A 439 -6.29 6.26 -8.32
C GLY A 439 -5.53 7.52 -8.69
N GLY A 440 -4.20 7.48 -8.81
CA GLY A 440 -3.38 8.60 -9.29
C GLY A 440 -3.74 9.00 -10.72
N ALA A 441 -3.87 8.04 -11.63
CA ALA A 441 -4.26 8.29 -13.02
C ALA A 441 -5.68 8.85 -13.14
N ILE A 442 -6.64 8.33 -12.36
CA ILE A 442 -8.01 8.84 -12.33
C ILE A 442 -8.06 10.26 -11.76
N ALA A 443 -7.36 10.50 -10.63
CA ALA A 443 -7.32 11.81 -10.00
C ALA A 443 -6.73 12.88 -10.93
N ALA A 444 -5.72 12.54 -11.71
CA ALA A 444 -5.15 13.43 -12.72
C ALA A 444 -6.17 13.81 -13.79
N ARG A 445 -6.94 12.85 -14.33
CA ARG A 445 -8.02 13.13 -15.30
C ARG A 445 -9.09 14.03 -14.72
N THR A 446 -9.49 13.77 -13.47
CA THR A 446 -10.49 14.61 -12.77
C THR A 446 -9.94 16.02 -12.50
N ALA A 447 -8.66 16.14 -12.13
CA ALA A 447 -8.03 17.46 -11.94
C ALA A 447 -8.03 18.26 -13.24
N ALA A 448 -7.70 17.63 -14.38
CA ALA A 448 -7.77 18.27 -15.70
C ALA A 448 -9.18 18.79 -16.00
N GLN A 449 -10.23 17.98 -15.78
CA GLN A 449 -11.62 18.38 -15.96
C GLN A 449 -12.04 19.53 -15.05
N LEU A 450 -11.60 19.55 -13.78
CA LEU A 450 -11.90 20.63 -12.84
C LEU A 450 -11.24 21.95 -13.24
N LEU A 451 -10.09 21.92 -13.90
CA LEU A 451 -9.40 23.10 -14.42
C LEU A 451 -10.05 23.68 -15.69
N GLU A 452 -10.74 22.86 -16.48
CA GLU A 452 -11.48 23.28 -17.66
C GLU A 452 -12.85 23.91 -17.34
N THR A 453 -13.35 23.64 -16.13
CA THR A 453 -14.67 24.14 -15.71
C THR A 453 -14.47 25.43 -14.90
N PRO A 454 -14.94 26.62 -15.38
CA PRO A 454 -14.74 27.89 -14.73
C PRO A 454 -15.46 28.03 -13.37
#